data_cf4a8add3360a03b65c83ce31fde9a9c
#
_entry.id   cf4a8add3360a03b65c83ce31fde9a9c
#
_cell.length_a   1.000
_cell.length_b   1.000
_cell.length_c   1.000
_cell.angle_alpha   90.00
_cell.angle_beta   90.00
_cell.angle_gamma   90.00
#
_symmetry.space_group_name_H-M   'P 1'
#
loop_
_entity.id
_entity.type
_entity.pdbx_description
1 polymer ?
#
loop_
_entity_poly.entity_id
_entity_poly.type
_entity_poly.pdbx_seq_one_letter_code
_entity_poly.pdbx_strand_id
1 'polypeptide(L)'
;MNTLPDYPLLNGINSPADVRKLHKDQLKALAKELREYLTHTVSISGGHFSAGLGTVELTVALHYVFDTPSDQLVWDVGHQAYPHKILTGRKERMTTIRTLGGVSAFPSRAESEYDAFGVGHSSTSISAALGMAIASELKGEDKQMVAIIGDGSITGGMAYEAMNHAGAIDANLLVILNDNDMSISPPVGAMNNYLTKILSSKLYSSVREESKKALSRMPSVWELARRTEEHMKGMIVPGTLFEELGFNYIGPIDGHDLDMLVPTLENLKHIAGPRFLHIVTRKGKGYPPAEKDPLAYHGVPAFDPAQDCLPKSAPSPHPTYTEVFGTWICDMAAQDERLLGITPAMREGSGLVKFSQCYPKRYFDVAIAEQHAVTLAAGQACQGAKPVVAIYSTFLQRAYDQLIHDVALQNLDVLFALDRAGLVGPDGPTHAGSFDYSYLRCIPNMVIMAPADENECRQMLYTGYQHEGPASVRYPRGKGPGAAVEQAMTALPLGKAEIRHHGDRIAILAWGSMVAPAVAAGKQLGATVVNMRFVKPLDEQLILALAASHDVFVTVEENVIAGGAGSAVNDFLQARRLLAPVLNIGLPDSFVEQGAREELLALCGLDVQGIVDRIAAFCA
;
A
#
# COMPACT_ATOMS: atom_id res chain seq x y z
N MET A 1 -31.18 6.25 15.10
CA MET A 1 -30.96 5.76 13.72
C MET A 1 -30.98 6.97 12.82
N ASN A 2 -29.83 7.43 12.33
CA ASN A 2 -29.82 8.49 11.32
C ASN A 2 -30.38 7.88 10.03
N THR A 3 -31.60 8.26 9.67
CA THR A 3 -32.15 7.94 8.34
C THR A 3 -31.21 8.54 7.30
N LEU A 4 -30.78 7.72 6.34
CA LEU A 4 -30.03 8.21 5.16
C LEU A 4 -30.80 9.36 4.52
N PRO A 5 -30.13 10.45 4.12
CA PRO A 5 -30.73 11.45 3.26
C PRO A 5 -31.34 10.78 2.02
N ASP A 6 -32.39 11.38 1.47
CA ASP A 6 -32.97 10.88 0.21
C ASP A 6 -32.06 11.28 -0.95
N TYR A 7 -31.65 10.29 -1.75
CA TYR A 7 -30.78 10.44 -2.92
C TYR A 7 -31.54 9.99 -4.17
N PRO A 8 -32.44 10.84 -4.71
CA PRO A 8 -33.43 10.42 -5.72
C PRO A 8 -32.83 9.78 -6.98
N LEU A 9 -31.67 10.23 -7.43
CA LEU A 9 -30.98 9.61 -8.58
C LEU A 9 -30.18 8.39 -8.15
N LEU A 10 -29.35 8.50 -7.14
CA LEU A 10 -28.45 7.42 -6.69
C LEU A 10 -29.23 6.21 -6.17
N ASN A 11 -30.40 6.41 -5.55
CA ASN A 11 -31.26 5.31 -5.12
C ASN A 11 -31.71 4.43 -6.28
N GLY A 12 -31.89 5.00 -7.47
CA GLY A 12 -32.24 4.28 -8.71
C GLY A 12 -31.04 3.57 -9.39
N ILE A 13 -29.80 3.83 -8.95
CA ILE A 13 -28.60 3.23 -9.55
C ILE A 13 -28.23 1.95 -8.80
N ASN A 14 -28.36 0.81 -9.47
CA ASN A 14 -27.93 -0.50 -8.97
C ASN A 14 -26.75 -1.07 -9.76
N SER A 15 -26.53 -0.54 -10.96
CA SER A 15 -25.44 -0.94 -11.84
C SER A 15 -25.04 0.21 -12.76
N PRO A 16 -23.86 0.16 -13.41
CA PRO A 16 -23.47 1.13 -14.43
C PRO A 16 -24.46 1.27 -15.59
N ALA A 17 -25.19 0.22 -15.90
CA ALA A 17 -26.24 0.29 -16.93
C ALA A 17 -27.35 1.29 -16.58
N ASP A 18 -27.59 1.54 -15.30
CA ASP A 18 -28.57 2.55 -14.87
C ASP A 18 -28.00 3.97 -15.00
N VAL A 19 -26.69 4.14 -14.78
CA VAL A 19 -26.01 5.44 -15.02
C VAL A 19 -26.11 5.83 -16.49
N ARG A 20 -25.96 4.87 -17.43
CA ARG A 20 -26.06 5.11 -18.88
C ARG A 20 -27.48 5.47 -19.37
N LYS A 21 -28.50 5.18 -18.56
CA LYS A 21 -29.89 5.58 -18.86
C LYS A 21 -30.21 7.02 -18.50
N LEU A 22 -29.37 7.67 -17.70
CA LEU A 22 -29.59 9.06 -17.27
C LEU A 22 -29.40 10.02 -18.44
N HIS A 23 -30.12 11.13 -18.41
CA HIS A 23 -29.85 12.25 -19.30
C HIS A 23 -28.58 12.98 -18.86
N LYS A 24 -27.80 13.53 -19.81
CA LYS A 24 -26.52 14.22 -19.48
C LYS A 24 -26.67 15.30 -18.40
N ASP A 25 -27.79 16.02 -18.38
CA ASP A 25 -28.07 17.05 -17.37
C ASP A 25 -28.18 16.52 -15.94
N GLN A 26 -28.51 15.23 -15.78
CA GLN A 26 -28.66 14.58 -14.48
C GLN A 26 -27.31 14.15 -13.87
N LEU A 27 -26.25 14.04 -14.68
CA LEU A 27 -24.95 13.54 -14.22
C LEU A 27 -24.32 14.41 -13.12
N LYS A 28 -24.50 15.75 -13.19
CA LYS A 28 -24.01 16.66 -12.15
C LYS A 28 -24.76 16.47 -10.84
N ALA A 29 -26.05 16.22 -10.89
CA ALA A 29 -26.86 15.92 -9.72
C ALA A 29 -26.48 14.55 -9.12
N LEU A 30 -26.29 13.53 -9.95
CA LEU A 30 -25.78 12.23 -9.52
C LEU A 30 -24.40 12.34 -8.84
N ALA A 31 -23.46 13.10 -9.41
CA ALA A 31 -22.15 13.31 -8.82
C ALA A 31 -22.24 13.99 -7.44
N LYS A 32 -23.18 14.92 -7.26
CA LYS A 32 -23.43 15.55 -5.95
C LYS A 32 -23.95 14.53 -4.94
N GLU A 33 -24.99 13.77 -5.30
CA GLU A 33 -25.56 12.73 -4.42
C GLU A 33 -24.53 11.65 -4.07
N LEU A 34 -23.72 11.21 -5.03
CA LEU A 34 -22.65 10.23 -4.84
C LEU A 34 -21.60 10.73 -3.86
N ARG A 35 -21.24 12.01 -3.92
CA ARG A 35 -20.29 12.65 -2.99
C ARG A 35 -20.85 12.71 -1.57
N GLU A 36 -22.10 13.11 -1.42
CA GLU A 36 -22.79 13.16 -0.12
C GLU A 36 -22.92 11.76 0.48
N TYR A 37 -23.29 10.76 -0.33
CA TYR A 37 -23.39 9.37 0.07
C TYR A 37 -22.02 8.80 0.50
N LEU A 38 -20.96 9.06 -0.26
CA LEU A 38 -19.58 8.69 0.08
C LEU A 38 -19.17 9.30 1.43
N THR A 39 -19.45 10.58 1.63
CA THR A 39 -19.14 11.28 2.89
C THR A 39 -19.89 10.64 4.06
N HIS A 40 -21.17 10.34 3.89
CA HIS A 40 -21.98 9.69 4.91
C HIS A 40 -21.44 8.28 5.25
N THR A 41 -21.19 7.45 4.26
CA THR A 41 -20.74 6.07 4.50
C THR A 41 -19.36 6.00 5.12
N VAL A 42 -18.40 6.80 4.65
CA VAL A 42 -17.04 6.84 5.21
C VAL A 42 -17.02 7.46 6.60
N SER A 43 -17.92 8.39 6.92
CA SER A 43 -18.03 8.93 8.27
C SER A 43 -18.39 7.86 9.32
N ILE A 44 -19.11 6.81 8.91
CA ILE A 44 -19.50 5.67 9.76
C ILE A 44 -18.37 4.62 9.84
N SER A 45 -17.85 4.22 8.69
CA SER A 45 -16.91 3.09 8.59
C SER A 45 -15.44 3.48 8.74
N GLY A 46 -15.10 4.76 8.54
CA GLY A 46 -13.74 5.17 8.22
C GLY A 46 -13.33 4.70 6.83
N GLY A 47 -12.06 4.93 6.46
CA GLY A 47 -11.49 4.47 5.18
C GLY A 47 -10.81 5.54 4.37
N HIS A 48 -10.54 5.25 3.07
CA HIS A 48 -9.92 6.20 2.15
C HIS A 48 -10.96 7.23 1.69
N PHE A 49 -10.72 8.49 1.98
CA PHE A 49 -11.77 9.50 1.82
C PHE A 49 -11.43 10.60 0.79
N SER A 50 -10.37 11.39 1.04
CA SER A 50 -10.07 12.56 0.18
C SER A 50 -9.81 12.18 -1.27
N ALA A 51 -9.19 11.03 -1.53
CA ALA A 51 -8.94 10.53 -2.87
C ALA A 51 -10.23 10.13 -3.59
N GLY A 52 -11.16 9.44 -2.89
CA GLY A 52 -12.48 9.08 -3.42
C GLY A 52 -13.32 10.30 -3.79
N LEU A 53 -13.29 11.35 -2.96
CA LEU A 53 -13.97 12.63 -3.27
C LEU A 53 -13.43 13.30 -4.53
N GLY A 54 -12.14 13.15 -4.81
CA GLY A 54 -11.48 13.69 -6.00
C GLY A 54 -11.86 12.98 -7.30
N THR A 55 -12.37 11.74 -7.23
CA THR A 55 -12.68 10.93 -8.43
C THR A 55 -14.18 10.77 -8.71
N VAL A 56 -15.04 11.46 -8.00
CA VAL A 56 -16.51 11.33 -8.14
C VAL A 56 -16.96 11.60 -9.58
N GLU A 57 -16.62 12.75 -10.16
CA GLU A 57 -17.00 13.12 -11.51
C GLU A 57 -16.38 12.20 -12.55
N LEU A 58 -15.10 11.86 -12.39
CA LEU A 58 -14.42 10.88 -13.25
C LEU A 58 -15.16 9.55 -13.25
N THR A 59 -15.53 9.04 -12.08
CA THR A 59 -16.23 7.75 -11.95
C THR A 59 -17.59 7.76 -12.62
N VAL A 60 -18.36 8.84 -12.44
CA VAL A 60 -19.65 9.03 -13.13
C VAL A 60 -19.46 9.05 -14.64
N ALA A 61 -18.49 9.80 -15.14
CA ALA A 61 -18.20 9.91 -16.58
C ALA A 61 -17.75 8.56 -17.17
N LEU A 62 -16.88 7.82 -16.47
CA LEU A 62 -16.42 6.51 -16.90
C LEU A 62 -17.59 5.51 -17.04
N HIS A 63 -18.45 5.40 -16.03
CA HIS A 63 -19.58 4.49 -16.07
C HIS A 63 -20.72 4.94 -16.98
N TYR A 64 -20.76 6.23 -17.34
CA TYR A 64 -21.68 6.74 -18.35
C TYR A 64 -21.24 6.43 -19.78
N VAL A 65 -19.93 6.56 -20.07
CA VAL A 65 -19.37 6.44 -21.43
C VAL A 65 -19.01 4.98 -21.79
N PHE A 66 -18.41 4.25 -20.86
CA PHE A 66 -17.93 2.88 -21.11
C PHE A 66 -18.96 1.83 -20.71
N ASP A 67 -19.08 0.80 -21.54
CA ASP A 67 -20.02 -0.32 -21.32
C ASP A 67 -19.43 -1.37 -20.36
N THR A 68 -19.23 -0.96 -19.09
CA THR A 68 -18.75 -1.87 -18.05
C THR A 68 -19.84 -2.89 -17.66
N PRO A 69 -19.50 -4.18 -17.41
CA PRO A 69 -18.15 -4.74 -17.25
C PRO A 69 -17.51 -5.22 -18.57
N SER A 70 -18.14 -5.07 -19.75
CA SER A 70 -17.54 -5.45 -21.03
C SER A 70 -16.28 -4.63 -21.31
N ASP A 71 -16.41 -3.30 -21.29
CA ASP A 71 -15.25 -2.40 -21.22
C ASP A 71 -14.63 -2.50 -19.83
N GLN A 72 -13.30 -2.54 -19.72
CA GLN A 72 -12.59 -2.84 -18.48
C GLN A 72 -11.92 -1.58 -17.88
N LEU A 73 -12.23 -1.29 -16.63
CA LEU A 73 -11.61 -0.19 -15.86
C LEU A 73 -10.62 -0.77 -14.87
N VAL A 74 -9.35 -0.41 -15.00
CA VAL A 74 -8.27 -0.83 -14.09
C VAL A 74 -7.80 0.36 -13.26
N TRP A 75 -8.17 0.39 -11.99
CA TRP A 75 -7.76 1.41 -11.04
C TRP A 75 -6.35 1.13 -10.52
N ASP A 76 -5.46 2.12 -10.55
CA ASP A 76 -4.15 2.00 -9.92
C ASP A 76 -4.26 2.23 -8.41
N VAL A 77 -3.62 1.39 -7.59
CA VAL A 77 -3.81 1.31 -6.12
C VAL A 77 -5.26 0.98 -5.73
N GLY A 78 -6.23 1.75 -6.20
CA GLY A 78 -7.67 1.53 -5.97
C GLY A 78 -8.25 2.15 -4.70
N HIS A 79 -7.47 2.89 -3.90
CA HIS A 79 -7.96 3.62 -2.73
C HIS A 79 -8.95 4.74 -3.09
N GLN A 80 -8.92 5.24 -4.32
CA GLN A 80 -9.83 6.24 -4.88
C GLN A 80 -11.12 5.64 -5.46
N ALA A 81 -11.29 4.30 -5.47
CA ALA A 81 -12.36 3.61 -6.19
C ALA A 81 -13.65 3.41 -5.36
N TYR A 82 -13.86 4.11 -4.25
CA TYR A 82 -15.10 3.99 -3.48
C TYR A 82 -16.34 4.45 -4.28
N PRO A 83 -16.31 5.56 -5.05
CA PRO A 83 -17.40 5.92 -5.97
C PRO A 83 -17.71 4.81 -6.98
N HIS A 84 -16.68 4.13 -7.51
CA HIS A 84 -16.84 2.97 -8.38
C HIS A 84 -17.60 1.82 -7.68
N LYS A 85 -17.21 1.48 -6.44
CA LYS A 85 -17.91 0.44 -5.66
C LYS A 85 -19.39 0.80 -5.44
N ILE A 86 -19.70 2.05 -5.15
CA ILE A 86 -21.07 2.53 -4.95
C ILE A 86 -21.91 2.35 -6.23
N LEU A 87 -21.40 2.75 -7.39
CA LEU A 87 -22.10 2.68 -8.67
C LEU A 87 -22.17 1.27 -9.26
N THR A 88 -21.43 0.30 -8.72
CA THR A 88 -21.35 -1.08 -9.19
C THR A 88 -22.00 -2.09 -8.23
N GLY A 89 -23.12 -1.71 -7.62
CA GLY A 89 -23.99 -2.61 -6.86
C GLY A 89 -23.61 -2.86 -5.41
N ARG A 90 -22.58 -2.18 -4.88
CA ARG A 90 -22.13 -2.34 -3.47
C ARG A 90 -22.64 -1.24 -2.54
N LYS A 91 -23.45 -0.34 -3.06
CA LYS A 91 -23.97 0.84 -2.33
C LYS A 91 -24.45 0.50 -0.92
N GLU A 92 -25.36 -0.44 -0.78
CA GLU A 92 -25.97 -0.80 0.51
C GLU A 92 -24.97 -1.40 1.53
N ARG A 93 -23.85 -1.92 1.04
CA ARG A 93 -22.82 -2.55 1.86
C ARG A 93 -21.65 -1.63 2.20
N MET A 94 -21.61 -0.39 1.69
CA MET A 94 -20.46 0.51 1.87
C MET A 94 -20.16 0.83 3.35
N THR A 95 -21.14 0.77 4.24
CA THR A 95 -20.91 0.95 5.69
C THR A 95 -20.15 -0.21 6.34
N THR A 96 -19.98 -1.35 5.62
CA THR A 96 -19.18 -2.49 6.06
C THR A 96 -17.79 -2.53 5.41
N ILE A 97 -17.40 -1.47 4.73
CA ILE A 97 -16.09 -1.44 4.05
C ILE A 97 -14.95 -1.60 5.09
N ARG A 98 -13.95 -2.41 4.75
CA ARG A 98 -12.77 -2.68 5.60
C ARG A 98 -13.06 -3.50 6.87
N THR A 99 -14.25 -4.04 7.03
CA THR A 99 -14.59 -4.97 8.13
C THR A 99 -14.56 -6.42 7.65
N LEU A 100 -14.46 -7.36 8.56
CA LEU A 100 -14.48 -8.79 8.27
C LEU A 100 -15.80 -9.19 7.58
N GLY A 101 -15.71 -9.90 6.44
CA GLY A 101 -16.88 -10.27 5.62
C GLY A 101 -17.60 -9.10 4.95
N GLY A 102 -17.09 -7.88 5.12
CA GLY A 102 -17.61 -6.66 4.52
C GLY A 102 -17.04 -6.39 3.12
N VAL A 103 -17.19 -5.15 2.65
CA VAL A 103 -16.62 -4.68 1.39
C VAL A 103 -15.11 -4.47 1.55
N SER A 104 -14.32 -4.95 0.60
CA SER A 104 -12.86 -4.79 0.63
C SER A 104 -12.43 -3.33 0.45
N ALA A 105 -11.27 -2.97 1.01
CA ALA A 105 -10.71 -1.61 0.92
C ALA A 105 -10.38 -1.19 -0.52
N PHE A 106 -10.04 -2.17 -1.36
CA PHE A 106 -9.59 -1.99 -2.75
C PHE A 106 -10.44 -2.81 -3.70
N PRO A 107 -10.49 -2.49 -5.00
CA PRO A 107 -11.08 -3.35 -6.02
C PRO A 107 -10.55 -4.78 -5.97
N SER A 108 -11.46 -5.76 -6.02
CA SER A 108 -11.15 -7.19 -5.95
C SER A 108 -12.04 -7.97 -6.89
N ARG A 109 -11.44 -8.77 -7.78
CA ARG A 109 -12.17 -9.63 -8.73
C ARG A 109 -13.10 -10.64 -8.06
N ALA A 110 -12.77 -11.06 -6.83
CA ALA A 110 -13.62 -11.96 -6.07
C ALA A 110 -14.87 -11.26 -5.51
N GLU A 111 -14.86 -9.91 -5.42
CA GLU A 111 -15.95 -9.13 -4.86
C GLU A 111 -16.97 -8.70 -5.93
N SER A 112 -16.52 -8.38 -7.14
CA SER A 112 -17.38 -7.84 -8.20
C SER A 112 -16.83 -8.09 -9.60
N GLU A 113 -17.71 -8.40 -10.56
CA GLU A 113 -17.37 -8.49 -11.99
C GLU A 113 -16.89 -7.16 -12.59
N TYR A 114 -17.22 -6.03 -11.95
CA TYR A 114 -16.78 -4.69 -12.36
C TYR A 114 -15.37 -4.38 -11.91
N ASP A 115 -14.80 -5.15 -11.00
CA ASP A 115 -13.41 -5.03 -10.56
C ASP A 115 -12.51 -5.84 -11.50
N ALA A 116 -12.18 -5.28 -12.66
CA ALA A 116 -11.45 -5.96 -13.73
C ALA A 116 -10.11 -6.55 -13.27
N PHE A 117 -9.44 -5.91 -12.31
CA PHE A 117 -8.18 -6.33 -11.74
C PHE A 117 -8.12 -6.07 -10.23
N GLY A 118 -7.58 -7.02 -9.46
CA GLY A 118 -7.33 -6.84 -8.03
C GLY A 118 -6.14 -5.90 -7.82
N VAL A 119 -6.32 -4.89 -6.98
CA VAL A 119 -5.30 -3.84 -6.79
C VAL A 119 -5.06 -3.57 -5.31
N GLY A 120 -4.06 -2.76 -5.01
CA GLY A 120 -3.61 -2.37 -3.65
C GLY A 120 -2.23 -1.73 -3.71
N HIS A 121 -1.35 -2.27 -4.56
CA HIS A 121 -0.03 -1.70 -4.86
C HIS A 121 -0.10 -0.82 -6.11
N SER A 122 0.76 0.21 -6.16
CA SER A 122 0.80 1.19 -7.23
C SER A 122 1.43 0.68 -8.52
N SER A 123 1.25 1.44 -9.60
CA SER A 123 1.99 1.36 -10.87
C SER A 123 1.72 0.08 -11.68
N THR A 124 0.65 -0.67 -11.37
CA THR A 124 0.31 -1.93 -12.03
C THR A 124 -0.77 -1.79 -13.10
N SER A 125 -1.56 -0.72 -13.05
CA SER A 125 -2.77 -0.56 -13.87
C SER A 125 -2.51 -0.56 -15.37
N ILE A 126 -1.45 0.14 -15.81
CA ILE A 126 -1.11 0.23 -17.25
C ILE A 126 -0.71 -1.14 -17.78
N SER A 127 0.16 -1.88 -17.08
CA SER A 127 0.56 -3.24 -17.48
C SER A 127 -0.62 -4.19 -17.51
N ALA A 128 -1.51 -4.14 -16.50
CA ALA A 128 -2.67 -5.01 -16.44
C ALA A 128 -3.65 -4.71 -17.59
N ALA A 129 -3.97 -3.44 -17.83
CA ALA A 129 -4.86 -3.03 -18.91
C ALA A 129 -4.25 -3.31 -20.29
N LEU A 130 -2.93 -3.16 -20.46
CA LEU A 130 -2.22 -3.53 -21.69
C LEU A 130 -2.35 -5.04 -21.96
N GLY A 131 -2.12 -5.88 -20.95
CA GLY A 131 -2.30 -7.33 -21.09
C GLY A 131 -3.74 -7.72 -21.47
N MET A 132 -4.74 -7.01 -20.91
CA MET A 132 -6.15 -7.20 -21.27
C MET A 132 -6.42 -6.74 -22.71
N ALA A 133 -5.85 -5.61 -23.14
CA ALA A 133 -6.01 -5.10 -24.51
C ALA A 133 -5.47 -6.11 -25.55
N ILE A 134 -4.26 -6.61 -25.34
CA ILE A 134 -3.65 -7.63 -26.20
C ILE A 134 -4.51 -8.91 -26.26
N ALA A 135 -4.99 -9.37 -25.09
CA ALA A 135 -5.81 -10.58 -25.03
C ALA A 135 -7.18 -10.41 -25.71
N SER A 136 -7.78 -9.21 -25.60
CA SER A 136 -9.04 -8.86 -26.26
C SER A 136 -8.88 -8.81 -27.79
N GLU A 137 -7.82 -8.17 -28.27
CA GLU A 137 -7.48 -8.09 -29.69
C GLU A 137 -7.28 -9.48 -30.30
N LEU A 138 -6.52 -10.36 -29.64
CA LEU A 138 -6.30 -11.75 -30.10
C LEU A 138 -7.59 -12.56 -30.18
N LYS A 139 -8.63 -12.21 -29.42
CA LYS A 139 -9.97 -12.83 -29.50
C LYS A 139 -10.88 -12.17 -30.52
N GLY A 140 -10.46 -11.07 -31.14
CA GLY A 140 -11.30 -10.27 -32.03
C GLY A 140 -12.44 -9.54 -31.31
N GLU A 141 -12.27 -9.22 -30.01
CA GLU A 141 -13.23 -8.49 -29.21
C GLU A 141 -12.98 -6.99 -29.30
N ASP A 142 -14.02 -6.19 -29.54
CA ASP A 142 -13.96 -4.72 -29.55
C ASP A 142 -14.32 -4.16 -28.15
N LYS A 143 -13.38 -4.28 -27.21
CA LYS A 143 -13.52 -3.80 -25.84
C LYS A 143 -12.53 -2.68 -25.54
N GLN A 144 -12.97 -1.70 -24.77
CA GLN A 144 -12.09 -0.63 -24.30
C GLN A 144 -11.39 -1.05 -23.02
N MET A 145 -10.06 -0.86 -22.98
CA MET A 145 -9.24 -1.07 -21.79
C MET A 145 -8.76 0.28 -21.28
N VAL A 146 -9.13 0.61 -20.04
CA VAL A 146 -8.87 1.92 -19.44
C VAL A 146 -8.08 1.74 -18.15
N ALA A 147 -6.85 2.25 -18.12
CA ALA A 147 -6.02 2.33 -16.91
C ALA A 147 -6.18 3.72 -16.27
N ILE A 148 -6.57 3.77 -15.00
CA ILE A 148 -6.71 5.02 -14.22
C ILE A 148 -5.57 5.07 -13.22
N ILE A 149 -4.60 5.95 -13.43
CA ILE A 149 -3.38 6.07 -12.62
C ILE A 149 -3.24 7.46 -12.02
N GLY A 150 -2.79 7.54 -10.77
CA GLY A 150 -2.50 8.82 -10.11
C GLY A 150 -1.07 9.32 -10.39
N ASP A 151 -0.86 10.63 -10.18
CA ASP A 151 0.42 11.33 -10.32
C ASP A 151 1.54 10.73 -9.46
N GLY A 152 1.25 10.27 -8.26
CA GLY A 152 2.21 9.53 -7.43
C GLY A 152 2.55 8.14 -8.01
N SER A 153 1.56 7.41 -8.50
CA SER A 153 1.75 6.04 -9.01
C SER A 153 2.48 5.98 -10.34
N ILE A 154 2.35 7.00 -11.19
CA ILE A 154 3.03 7.04 -12.48
C ILE A 154 4.55 7.22 -12.33
N THR A 155 5.05 7.56 -11.14
CA THR A 155 6.50 7.66 -10.86
C THR A 155 7.20 6.30 -10.77
N GLY A 156 6.48 5.21 -10.59
CA GLY A 156 7.04 3.86 -10.52
C GLY A 156 7.55 3.36 -11.88
N GLY A 157 8.70 2.66 -11.88
CA GLY A 157 9.36 2.18 -13.11
C GLY A 157 8.46 1.35 -14.02
N MET A 158 7.63 0.46 -13.43
CA MET A 158 6.73 -0.41 -14.19
C MET A 158 5.70 0.35 -15.03
N ALA A 159 5.27 1.57 -14.61
CA ALA A 159 4.41 2.41 -15.42
C ALA A 159 5.11 2.84 -16.73
N TYR A 160 6.40 3.19 -16.67
CA TYR A 160 7.20 3.54 -17.85
C TYR A 160 7.47 2.33 -18.74
N GLU A 161 7.80 1.17 -18.17
CA GLU A 161 7.97 -0.10 -18.90
C GLU A 161 6.70 -0.44 -19.68
N ALA A 162 5.53 -0.31 -19.04
CA ALA A 162 4.25 -0.57 -19.68
C ALA A 162 3.93 0.43 -20.79
N MET A 163 4.19 1.73 -20.58
CA MET A 163 3.97 2.76 -21.59
C MET A 163 4.92 2.56 -22.79
N ASN A 164 6.18 2.28 -22.55
CA ASN A 164 7.16 1.98 -23.59
C ASN A 164 6.72 0.77 -24.46
N HIS A 165 6.22 -0.28 -23.81
CA HIS A 165 5.72 -1.47 -24.54
C HIS A 165 4.43 -1.15 -25.31
N ALA A 166 3.46 -0.46 -24.69
CA ALA A 166 2.19 -0.13 -25.31
C ALA A 166 2.36 0.72 -26.58
N GLY A 167 3.26 1.72 -26.55
CA GLY A 167 3.56 2.53 -27.72
C GLY A 167 4.28 1.76 -28.83
N ALA A 168 5.17 0.80 -28.48
CA ALA A 168 5.89 0.01 -29.44
C ALA A 168 5.01 -0.95 -30.26
N ILE A 169 3.87 -1.38 -29.72
CA ILE A 169 2.92 -2.32 -30.36
C ILE A 169 1.62 -1.65 -30.81
N ASP A 170 1.52 -0.32 -30.71
CA ASP A 170 0.33 0.47 -31.03
C ASP A 170 -0.96 -0.06 -30.37
N ALA A 171 -0.88 -0.42 -29.09
CA ALA A 171 -1.95 -1.08 -28.35
C ALA A 171 -3.19 -0.19 -28.19
N ASN A 172 -4.39 -0.75 -28.39
CA ASN A 172 -5.64 -0.05 -28.14
C ASN A 172 -5.91 0.10 -26.62
N LEU A 173 -5.23 1.05 -25.99
CA LEU A 173 -5.23 1.30 -24.57
C LEU A 173 -5.49 2.79 -24.26
N LEU A 174 -6.39 3.08 -23.32
CA LEU A 174 -6.56 4.41 -22.76
C LEU A 174 -5.93 4.48 -21.38
N VAL A 175 -4.93 5.34 -21.20
CA VAL A 175 -4.38 5.70 -19.89
C VAL A 175 -4.97 7.03 -19.46
N ILE A 176 -5.56 7.10 -18.27
CA ILE A 176 -6.07 8.34 -17.66
C ILE A 176 -5.17 8.68 -16.48
N LEU A 177 -4.37 9.73 -16.63
CA LEU A 177 -3.62 10.31 -15.52
C LEU A 177 -4.54 11.23 -14.71
N ASN A 178 -4.82 10.83 -13.47
CA ASN A 178 -5.53 11.64 -12.48
C ASN A 178 -4.50 12.44 -11.66
N ASP A 179 -4.19 13.64 -12.12
CA ASP A 179 -3.23 14.55 -11.50
C ASP A 179 -3.96 15.41 -10.44
N ASN A 180 -3.52 15.30 -9.19
CA ASN A 180 -4.09 16.10 -8.09
C ASN A 180 -3.00 16.77 -7.26
N ASP A 181 -1.77 16.85 -7.80
CA ASP A 181 -0.58 17.45 -7.19
C ASP A 181 -0.29 16.92 -5.76
N MET A 182 -0.63 15.62 -5.52
CA MET A 182 -0.47 15.00 -4.18
C MET A 182 -0.29 13.49 -4.25
N SER A 183 0.77 13.02 -3.60
CA SER A 183 0.95 11.61 -3.22
C SER A 183 0.43 11.34 -1.78
N ILE A 184 0.84 10.23 -1.16
CA ILE A 184 0.64 9.92 0.28
C ILE A 184 1.47 10.87 1.15
N SER A 185 2.61 11.34 0.65
CA SER A 185 3.45 12.43 1.18
C SER A 185 3.43 13.61 0.20
N PRO A 186 3.95 14.80 0.56
CA PRO A 186 4.14 15.87 -0.40
C PRO A 186 4.88 15.35 -1.64
N PRO A 187 4.46 15.74 -2.84
CA PRO A 187 4.99 15.18 -4.07
C PRO A 187 6.49 15.50 -4.22
N VAL A 188 7.25 14.51 -4.67
CA VAL A 188 8.70 14.60 -4.86
C VAL A 188 9.11 14.14 -6.26
N GLY A 189 10.25 14.62 -6.72
CA GLY A 189 10.90 14.17 -7.95
C GLY A 189 10.64 15.05 -9.18
N ALA A 190 11.42 14.80 -10.24
CA ALA A 190 11.41 15.59 -11.46
C ALA A 190 10.10 15.45 -12.25
N MET A 191 9.42 14.30 -12.16
CA MET A 191 8.13 14.08 -12.82
C MET A 191 7.07 15.03 -12.27
N ASN A 192 7.00 15.22 -10.96
CA ASN A 192 6.08 16.18 -10.36
C ASN A 192 6.36 17.61 -10.85
N ASN A 193 7.65 18.00 -10.91
CA ASN A 193 8.03 19.30 -11.47
C ASN A 193 7.63 19.44 -12.94
N TYR A 194 7.68 18.34 -13.70
CA TYR A 194 7.26 18.30 -15.10
C TYR A 194 5.74 18.49 -15.23
N LEU A 195 4.93 17.76 -14.46
CA LEU A 195 3.48 17.90 -14.44
C LEU A 195 3.06 19.32 -14.00
N THR A 196 3.67 19.86 -12.94
CA THR A 196 3.42 21.23 -12.47
C THR A 196 3.75 22.27 -13.56
N LYS A 197 4.80 22.07 -14.36
CA LYS A 197 5.10 22.96 -15.50
C LYS A 197 4.02 22.88 -16.57
N ILE A 198 3.48 21.71 -16.86
CA ILE A 198 2.33 21.55 -17.76
C ILE A 198 1.15 22.39 -17.25
N LEU A 199 0.79 22.25 -15.97
CA LEU A 199 -0.33 22.94 -15.35
C LEU A 199 -0.14 24.48 -15.29
N SER A 200 1.09 24.94 -15.05
CA SER A 200 1.42 26.38 -14.95
C SER A 200 1.64 27.07 -16.28
N SER A 201 1.63 26.34 -17.39
CA SER A 201 1.84 26.91 -18.72
C SER A 201 0.71 27.85 -19.13
N LYS A 202 1.04 28.94 -19.86
CA LYS A 202 0.04 29.87 -20.44
C LYS A 202 -0.96 29.12 -21.35
N LEU A 203 -0.58 27.97 -21.85
CA LEU A 203 -1.41 27.11 -22.67
C LEU A 203 -2.60 26.55 -21.87
N TYR A 204 -2.36 26.08 -20.64
CA TYR A 204 -3.46 25.57 -19.77
C TYR A 204 -4.50 26.65 -19.49
N SER A 205 -4.06 27.89 -19.21
CA SER A 205 -4.98 29.01 -18.97
C SER A 205 -5.75 29.43 -20.23
N SER A 206 -5.10 29.39 -21.42
CA SER A 206 -5.77 29.73 -22.69
C SER A 206 -6.72 28.61 -23.13
N VAL A 207 -6.35 27.33 -23.03
CA VAL A 207 -7.23 26.19 -23.34
C VAL A 207 -8.46 26.21 -22.42
N ARG A 208 -8.30 26.50 -21.14
CA ARG A 208 -9.43 26.62 -20.19
C ARG A 208 -10.41 27.75 -20.56
N GLU A 209 -9.91 28.90 -21.01
CA GLU A 209 -10.76 30.02 -21.42
C GLU A 209 -11.37 29.83 -22.81
N GLU A 210 -10.60 29.28 -23.76
CA GLU A 210 -11.08 29.05 -25.13
C GLU A 210 -12.05 27.86 -25.20
N SER A 211 -11.85 26.82 -24.40
CA SER A 211 -12.78 25.68 -24.29
C SER A 211 -14.15 26.13 -23.78
N LYS A 212 -14.22 27.06 -22.82
CA LYS A 212 -15.49 27.66 -22.36
C LYS A 212 -16.21 28.46 -23.45
N LYS A 213 -15.46 29.09 -24.37
CA LYS A 213 -16.02 29.85 -25.48
C LYS A 213 -16.37 29.01 -26.69
N ALA A 214 -15.62 27.91 -26.94
CA ALA A 214 -15.79 27.07 -28.11
C ALA A 214 -16.92 26.04 -27.93
N LEU A 215 -17.11 25.46 -26.73
CA LEU A 215 -18.23 24.55 -26.44
C LEU A 215 -19.61 25.16 -26.67
N SER A 216 -19.73 26.47 -26.63
CA SER A 216 -21.00 27.15 -26.95
C SER A 216 -21.27 27.26 -28.45
N ARG A 217 -20.34 26.88 -29.34
CA ARG A 217 -20.43 27.23 -30.78
C ARG A 217 -20.01 26.15 -31.81
N MET A 218 -19.46 24.95 -31.40
CA MET A 218 -18.94 23.97 -32.38
C MET A 218 -19.22 22.50 -32.07
N PRO A 219 -19.41 21.62 -33.09
CA PRO A 219 -19.85 20.24 -32.94
C PRO A 219 -18.77 19.20 -32.67
N SER A 220 -17.46 19.51 -32.65
CA SER A 220 -16.44 18.49 -32.33
C SER A 220 -15.18 19.05 -31.69
N VAL A 221 -14.86 18.53 -30.49
CA VAL A 221 -13.60 18.76 -29.74
C VAL A 221 -12.36 18.36 -30.56
N TRP A 222 -12.52 17.44 -31.52
CA TRP A 222 -11.50 17.01 -32.48
C TRP A 222 -10.96 18.16 -33.36
N GLU A 223 -11.83 19.04 -33.87
CA GLU A 223 -11.34 20.19 -34.68
C GLU A 223 -10.60 21.22 -33.83
N LEU A 224 -10.95 21.34 -32.54
CA LEU A 224 -10.23 22.19 -31.61
C LEU A 224 -8.83 21.62 -31.27
N ALA A 225 -8.75 20.34 -30.99
CA ALA A 225 -7.48 19.64 -30.75
C ALA A 225 -6.56 19.73 -31.98
N ARG A 226 -7.07 19.49 -33.17
CA ARG A 226 -6.32 19.58 -34.43
C ARG A 226 -5.87 21.01 -34.76
N ARG A 227 -6.68 22.04 -34.52
CA ARG A 227 -6.27 23.43 -34.70
C ARG A 227 -5.23 23.87 -33.68
N THR A 228 -5.30 23.33 -32.46
CA THR A 228 -4.28 23.57 -31.43
C THR A 228 -2.96 22.91 -31.85
N GLU A 229 -2.99 21.70 -32.42
CA GLU A 229 -1.83 21.00 -32.96
C GLU A 229 -1.15 21.74 -34.12
N GLU A 230 -1.91 22.31 -35.04
CA GLU A 230 -1.38 23.08 -36.18
C GLU A 230 -0.77 24.45 -35.75
N HIS A 231 -1.28 25.07 -34.67
CA HIS A 231 -0.69 26.30 -34.10
C HIS A 231 0.52 26.05 -33.22
N MET A 232 0.72 24.83 -32.72
CA MET A 232 1.75 24.46 -31.73
C MET A 232 3.03 23.89 -32.32
N LYS A 233 3.12 23.64 -33.62
CA LYS A 233 4.37 23.17 -34.28
C LYS A 233 5.58 24.12 -34.19
N GLY A 234 5.45 25.22 -33.46
CA GLY A 234 6.53 26.19 -33.20
C GLY A 234 6.85 26.46 -31.74
N MET A 235 6.17 25.84 -30.76
CA MET A 235 6.42 26.04 -29.35
C MET A 235 6.68 24.70 -28.66
N ILE A 236 7.63 24.67 -27.73
CA ILE A 236 7.93 23.48 -26.90
C ILE A 236 6.69 23.14 -26.10
N VAL A 237 6.02 22.03 -26.47
CA VAL A 237 4.74 21.60 -25.90
C VAL A 237 4.98 20.69 -24.70
N PRO A 238 4.24 20.86 -23.59
CA PRO A 238 4.41 20.06 -22.38
C PRO A 238 3.90 18.60 -22.44
N GLY A 239 3.53 18.06 -23.55
CA GLY A 239 3.07 16.68 -23.70
C GLY A 239 4.13 15.70 -24.21
N THR A 240 5.32 16.18 -24.60
CA THR A 240 6.31 15.47 -25.40
C THR A 240 6.78 14.12 -24.83
N LEU A 241 6.87 13.95 -23.51
CA LEU A 241 7.31 12.68 -22.93
C LEU A 241 6.37 11.51 -23.29
N PHE A 242 5.07 11.71 -23.16
CA PHE A 242 4.09 10.67 -23.47
C PHE A 242 3.93 10.46 -24.97
N GLU A 243 4.06 11.52 -25.76
CA GLU A 243 4.03 11.47 -27.22
C GLU A 243 5.27 10.78 -27.78
N GLU A 244 6.45 11.01 -27.22
CA GLU A 244 7.68 10.28 -27.58
C GLU A 244 7.61 8.78 -27.24
N LEU A 245 6.78 8.41 -26.25
CA LEU A 245 6.45 7.02 -25.94
C LEU A 245 5.34 6.45 -26.85
N GLY A 246 4.88 7.19 -27.86
CA GLY A 246 3.89 6.72 -28.84
C GLY A 246 2.43 6.93 -28.46
N PHE A 247 2.13 7.68 -27.38
CA PHE A 247 0.76 7.95 -26.98
C PHE A 247 0.19 9.21 -27.64
N ASN A 248 -1.08 9.15 -28.04
CA ASN A 248 -1.84 10.34 -28.36
C ASN A 248 -2.23 11.06 -27.05
N TYR A 249 -1.52 12.13 -26.72
CA TYR A 249 -1.71 12.90 -25.48
C TYR A 249 -2.80 13.94 -25.62
N ILE A 250 -3.76 13.93 -24.69
CA ILE A 250 -4.88 14.86 -24.58
C ILE A 250 -4.90 15.45 -23.18
N GLY A 251 -5.01 16.76 -23.08
CA GLY A 251 -5.12 17.46 -21.81
C GLY A 251 -4.02 18.50 -21.58
N PRO A 252 -3.87 18.99 -20.34
CA PRO A 252 -4.71 18.66 -19.17
C PRO A 252 -6.11 19.30 -19.24
N ILE A 253 -7.14 18.58 -18.74
CA ILE A 253 -8.51 19.07 -18.64
C ILE A 253 -9.00 19.02 -17.19
N ASP A 254 -10.03 19.81 -16.86
CA ASP A 254 -10.65 19.79 -15.53
C ASP A 254 -11.44 18.49 -15.32
N GLY A 255 -10.95 17.61 -14.46
CA GLY A 255 -11.57 16.31 -14.13
C GLY A 255 -12.87 16.43 -13.31
N HIS A 256 -13.23 17.64 -12.86
CA HIS A 256 -14.51 17.93 -12.20
C HIS A 256 -15.55 18.52 -13.13
N ASP A 257 -15.20 18.83 -14.38
CA ASP A 257 -16.14 19.35 -15.38
C ASP A 257 -16.73 18.23 -16.25
N LEU A 258 -17.90 17.72 -15.87
CA LEU A 258 -18.61 16.66 -16.60
C LEU A 258 -19.02 17.08 -18.02
N ASP A 259 -19.25 18.38 -18.27
CA ASP A 259 -19.60 18.89 -19.60
C ASP A 259 -18.41 18.80 -20.57
N MET A 260 -17.18 18.81 -20.05
CA MET A 260 -15.96 18.58 -20.83
C MET A 260 -15.54 17.12 -20.82
N LEU A 261 -15.58 16.47 -19.65
CA LEU A 261 -15.04 15.13 -19.46
C LEU A 261 -15.81 14.06 -20.26
N VAL A 262 -17.15 14.10 -20.23
CA VAL A 262 -17.98 13.13 -20.94
C VAL A 262 -17.77 13.16 -22.45
N PRO A 263 -17.88 14.31 -23.15
CA PRO A 263 -17.60 14.35 -24.59
C PRO A 263 -16.17 13.96 -24.94
N THR A 264 -15.19 14.31 -24.10
CA THR A 264 -13.79 13.92 -24.31
C THR A 264 -13.63 12.40 -24.29
N LEU A 265 -14.21 11.72 -23.30
CA LEU A 265 -14.17 10.25 -23.20
C LEU A 265 -14.94 9.59 -24.34
N GLU A 266 -16.13 10.13 -24.74
CA GLU A 266 -16.88 9.66 -25.91
C GLU A 266 -16.03 9.71 -27.18
N ASN A 267 -15.30 10.79 -27.41
CA ASN A 267 -14.42 10.94 -28.57
C ASN A 267 -13.22 9.98 -28.50
N LEU A 268 -12.58 9.86 -27.32
CA LEU A 268 -11.43 8.96 -27.11
C LEU A 268 -11.77 7.49 -27.36
N LYS A 269 -13.02 7.08 -27.10
CA LYS A 269 -13.50 5.72 -27.37
C LYS A 269 -13.38 5.32 -28.84
N HIS A 270 -13.42 6.30 -29.77
CA HIS A 270 -13.36 6.07 -31.21
C HIS A 270 -11.96 6.25 -31.82
N ILE A 271 -10.95 6.64 -31.02
CA ILE A 271 -9.58 6.76 -31.47
C ILE A 271 -8.85 5.43 -31.23
N ALA A 272 -8.23 4.88 -32.26
CA ALA A 272 -7.40 3.67 -32.14
C ALA A 272 -6.00 4.00 -31.59
N GLY A 273 -5.29 2.95 -31.15
CA GLY A 273 -3.92 3.05 -30.63
C GLY A 273 -3.84 3.54 -29.17
N PRO A 274 -2.63 3.78 -28.67
CA PRO A 274 -2.41 4.20 -27.30
C PRO A 274 -2.80 5.67 -27.08
N ARG A 275 -3.68 5.92 -26.13
CA ARG A 275 -4.21 7.25 -25.79
C ARG A 275 -3.86 7.58 -24.35
N PHE A 276 -3.51 8.84 -24.10
CA PHE A 276 -3.17 9.34 -22.78
C PHE A 276 -4.00 10.59 -22.46
N LEU A 277 -4.97 10.45 -21.57
CA LEU A 277 -5.79 11.55 -21.08
C LEU A 277 -5.24 12.06 -19.75
N HIS A 278 -4.81 13.31 -19.73
CA HIS A 278 -4.40 13.99 -18.51
C HIS A 278 -5.57 14.81 -17.95
N ILE A 279 -6.07 14.45 -16.76
CA ILE A 279 -7.09 15.19 -16.04
C ILE A 279 -6.52 15.77 -14.75
N VAL A 280 -7.02 16.93 -14.36
CA VAL A 280 -6.66 17.62 -13.12
C VAL A 280 -7.83 17.52 -12.15
N THR A 281 -7.59 16.99 -10.97
CA THR A 281 -8.61 16.89 -9.93
C THR A 281 -8.10 17.48 -8.61
N ARG A 282 -8.98 17.54 -7.62
CA ARG A 282 -8.64 18.01 -6.27
C ARG A 282 -9.06 16.98 -5.24
N LYS A 283 -8.11 16.49 -4.45
CA LYS A 283 -8.40 15.63 -3.28
C LYS A 283 -9.33 16.34 -2.31
N GLY A 284 -10.30 15.63 -1.77
CA GLY A 284 -11.26 16.20 -0.82
C GLY A 284 -12.35 17.07 -1.44
N LYS A 285 -12.47 17.14 -2.77
CA LYS A 285 -13.42 18.00 -3.51
C LYS A 285 -14.84 17.93 -2.94
N GLY A 286 -15.37 19.11 -2.58
CA GLY A 286 -16.71 19.26 -2.07
C GLY A 286 -16.90 18.99 -0.57
N TYR A 287 -15.79 18.69 0.15
CA TYR A 287 -15.76 18.62 1.61
C TYR A 287 -14.64 19.53 2.15
N PRO A 288 -14.98 20.76 2.64
CA PRO A 288 -13.98 21.79 2.95
C PRO A 288 -12.85 21.36 3.90
N PRO A 289 -13.08 20.57 4.97
CA PRO A 289 -11.99 20.10 5.82
C PRO A 289 -10.97 19.23 5.06
N ALA A 290 -11.45 18.32 4.19
CA ALA A 290 -10.57 17.47 3.38
C ALA A 290 -9.87 18.24 2.24
N GLU A 291 -10.48 19.29 1.71
CA GLU A 291 -9.82 20.18 0.74
C GLU A 291 -8.69 20.98 1.39
N LYS A 292 -8.83 21.34 2.68
CA LYS A 292 -7.84 22.10 3.44
C LYS A 292 -6.65 21.23 3.88
N ASP A 293 -6.91 19.99 4.28
CA ASP A 293 -5.88 19.03 4.72
C ASP A 293 -6.13 17.64 4.12
N PRO A 294 -5.85 17.47 2.82
CA PRO A 294 -6.11 16.19 2.14
C PRO A 294 -5.23 15.04 2.62
N LEU A 295 -4.11 15.32 3.30
CA LEU A 295 -3.26 14.30 3.92
C LEU A 295 -3.92 13.71 5.17
N ALA A 296 -4.39 14.54 6.09
CA ALA A 296 -5.12 14.08 7.28
C ALA A 296 -6.39 13.30 6.89
N TYR A 297 -7.05 13.71 5.79
CA TYR A 297 -8.25 13.06 5.27
C TYR A 297 -7.98 11.97 4.21
N HIS A 298 -6.74 11.56 4.02
CA HIS A 298 -6.42 10.45 3.11
C HIS A 298 -7.01 9.13 3.59
N GLY A 299 -6.75 8.76 4.85
CA GLY A 299 -7.33 7.59 5.52
C GLY A 299 -7.87 7.99 6.89
N VAL A 300 -9.19 8.01 7.03
CA VAL A 300 -9.87 8.53 8.23
C VAL A 300 -10.43 7.41 9.10
N PRO A 301 -10.46 7.58 10.44
CA PRO A 301 -11.33 6.79 11.31
C PRO A 301 -12.80 7.18 11.09
N ALA A 302 -13.74 6.52 11.73
CA ALA A 302 -15.11 7.01 11.82
C ALA A 302 -15.12 8.43 12.44
N PHE A 303 -15.92 9.35 11.88
CA PHE A 303 -15.95 10.75 12.30
C PHE A 303 -17.34 11.36 12.14
N ASP A 304 -17.58 12.50 12.79
CA ASP A 304 -18.80 13.26 12.63
C ASP A 304 -18.63 14.31 11.52
N PRO A 305 -19.35 14.22 10.38
CA PRO A 305 -19.22 15.17 9.28
C PRO A 305 -19.65 16.59 9.62
N ALA A 306 -20.40 16.80 10.71
CA ALA A 306 -20.80 18.11 11.19
C ALA A 306 -19.68 18.85 11.94
N GLN A 307 -18.59 18.14 12.28
CA GLN A 307 -17.42 18.72 12.92
C GLN A 307 -16.32 19.00 11.89
N ASP A 308 -15.70 20.18 11.98
CA ASP A 308 -14.64 20.61 11.06
C ASP A 308 -13.28 19.93 11.32
N CYS A 309 -13.24 18.87 12.14
CA CYS A 309 -12.01 18.16 12.47
C CYS A 309 -12.25 16.66 12.69
N LEU A 310 -11.22 15.88 12.44
CA LEU A 310 -11.19 14.46 12.77
C LEU A 310 -11.07 14.25 14.29
N PRO A 311 -11.64 13.16 14.82
CA PRO A 311 -11.48 12.82 16.23
C PRO A 311 -10.00 12.63 16.56
N LYS A 312 -9.54 13.30 17.60
CA LYS A 312 -8.17 13.11 18.10
C LYS A 312 -8.10 11.80 18.85
N SER A 313 -7.13 10.97 18.52
CA SER A 313 -6.83 9.79 19.32
C SER A 313 -6.49 10.22 20.75
N ALA A 314 -7.02 9.52 21.74
CA ALA A 314 -6.62 9.74 23.12
C ALA A 314 -5.10 9.55 23.27
N PRO A 315 -4.40 10.42 24.00
CA PRO A 315 -3.00 10.22 24.29
C PRO A 315 -2.79 8.83 24.91
N SER A 316 -1.85 8.08 24.36
CA SER A 316 -1.49 6.77 24.90
C SER A 316 -0.21 6.89 25.70
N PRO A 317 -0.11 6.23 26.86
CA PRO A 317 1.13 6.19 27.62
C PRO A 317 2.23 5.39 26.95
N HIS A 318 1.88 4.54 25.97
CA HIS A 318 2.81 3.66 25.28
C HIS A 318 2.94 4.07 23.82
N PRO A 319 4.19 4.18 23.27
CA PRO A 319 4.41 4.51 21.89
C PRO A 319 3.99 3.36 20.96
N THR A 320 3.73 3.69 19.72
CA THR A 320 3.66 2.70 18.63
C THR A 320 5.07 2.28 18.19
N TYR A 321 5.21 1.14 17.54
CA TYR A 321 6.50 0.72 16.96
C TYR A 321 7.04 1.76 15.96
N THR A 322 6.17 2.37 15.16
CA THR A 322 6.54 3.47 14.24
C THR A 322 7.14 4.67 14.98
N GLU A 323 6.59 5.05 16.16
CA GLU A 323 7.12 6.13 17.00
C GLU A 323 8.45 5.74 17.65
N VAL A 324 8.62 4.46 18.06
CA VAL A 324 9.90 3.93 18.54
C VAL A 324 10.98 4.06 17.46
N PHE A 325 10.68 3.62 16.24
CA PHE A 325 11.57 3.77 15.09
C PHE A 325 11.89 5.24 14.79
N GLY A 326 10.88 6.11 14.72
CA GLY A 326 11.06 7.54 14.44
C GLY A 326 11.90 8.27 15.50
N THR A 327 11.82 7.84 16.76
CA THR A 327 12.68 8.35 17.84
C THR A 327 14.09 7.80 17.70
N TRP A 328 14.22 6.47 17.51
CA TRP A 328 15.49 5.79 17.37
C TRP A 328 16.34 6.37 16.23
N ILE A 329 15.75 6.58 15.04
CA ILE A 329 16.53 7.07 13.88
C ILE A 329 17.07 8.48 14.10
N CYS A 330 16.31 9.34 14.82
CA CYS A 330 16.79 10.67 15.20
C CYS A 330 17.93 10.60 16.21
N ASP A 331 17.81 9.74 17.23
CA ASP A 331 18.82 9.57 18.27
C ASP A 331 20.11 8.97 17.68
N MET A 332 19.98 8.00 16.77
CA MET A 332 21.11 7.38 16.10
C MET A 332 21.81 8.35 15.15
N ALA A 333 21.04 9.14 14.39
CA ALA A 333 21.59 10.17 13.50
C ALA A 333 22.34 11.29 14.23
N ALA A 334 22.02 11.53 15.50
CA ALA A 334 22.77 12.45 16.34
C ALA A 334 24.14 11.88 16.75
N GLN A 335 24.30 10.56 16.75
CA GLN A 335 25.54 9.87 17.16
C GLN A 335 26.42 9.49 15.96
N ASP A 336 25.84 9.24 14.79
CA ASP A 336 26.58 8.82 13.60
C ASP A 336 26.14 9.62 12.36
N GLU A 337 27.08 10.40 11.80
CA GLU A 337 26.85 11.22 10.62
C GLU A 337 26.67 10.40 9.33
N ARG A 338 27.10 9.15 9.31
CA ARG A 338 26.97 8.24 8.17
C ARG A 338 25.54 7.76 7.94
N LEU A 339 24.65 7.89 8.96
CA LEU A 339 23.27 7.45 8.85
C LEU A 339 22.50 8.28 7.82
N LEU A 340 21.89 7.58 6.85
CA LEU A 340 20.97 8.13 5.85
C LEU A 340 19.63 7.43 5.97
N GLY A 341 18.53 8.17 5.91
CA GLY A 341 17.17 7.64 5.97
C GLY A 341 16.50 7.69 4.59
N ILE A 342 16.00 6.55 4.11
CA ILE A 342 15.35 6.43 2.80
C ILE A 342 13.95 5.88 3.00
N THR A 343 12.97 6.42 2.26
CA THR A 343 11.61 5.86 2.22
C THR A 343 10.99 6.03 0.83
N PRO A 344 10.25 5.02 0.33
CA PRO A 344 9.46 5.17 -0.89
C PRO A 344 8.07 5.75 -0.55
N ALA A 345 7.93 7.08 -0.59
CA ALA A 345 6.69 7.85 -0.42
C ALA A 345 5.94 7.64 0.93
N MET A 346 6.61 7.14 1.97
CA MET A 346 5.96 6.77 3.23
C MET A 346 6.50 7.54 4.45
N ARG A 347 6.82 8.83 4.28
CA ARG A 347 7.40 9.67 5.34
C ARG A 347 6.61 9.63 6.66
N GLU A 348 5.31 9.88 6.58
CA GLU A 348 4.40 9.89 7.72
C GLU A 348 4.20 8.47 8.27
N GLY A 349 3.90 7.53 7.38
CA GLY A 349 3.59 6.16 7.73
C GLY A 349 4.76 5.37 8.32
N SER A 350 6.00 5.73 7.98
CA SER A 350 7.23 5.12 8.54
C SER A 350 7.85 5.92 9.68
N GLY A 351 7.21 7.00 10.18
CA GLY A 351 7.71 7.75 11.33
C GLY A 351 8.91 8.67 11.04
N LEU A 352 9.15 9.02 9.77
CA LEU A 352 10.30 9.82 9.35
C LEU A 352 10.08 11.35 9.36
N VAL A 353 8.92 11.83 9.79
CA VAL A 353 8.59 13.27 9.77
C VAL A 353 9.63 14.08 10.55
N LYS A 354 9.91 13.72 11.81
CA LYS A 354 10.89 14.42 12.64
C LYS A 354 12.30 14.31 12.04
N PHE A 355 12.68 13.14 11.55
CA PHE A 355 14.00 12.93 10.92
C PHE A 355 14.17 13.83 9.69
N SER A 356 13.17 13.91 8.82
CA SER A 356 13.22 14.77 7.61
C SER A 356 13.38 16.26 7.94
N GLN A 357 12.85 16.71 9.08
CA GLN A 357 12.96 18.09 9.55
C GLN A 357 14.32 18.38 10.20
N CYS A 358 14.80 17.46 11.04
CA CYS A 358 16.07 17.62 11.76
C CYS A 358 17.29 17.38 10.87
N TYR A 359 17.18 16.47 9.91
CA TYR A 359 18.29 16.02 9.05
C TYR A 359 17.94 16.04 7.55
N PRO A 360 17.51 17.18 6.97
CA PRO A 360 16.96 17.24 5.60
C PRO A 360 17.97 16.81 4.53
N LYS A 361 19.28 16.93 4.77
CA LYS A 361 20.34 16.49 3.84
C LYS A 361 20.62 14.98 3.91
N ARG A 362 20.11 14.31 4.93
CA ARG A 362 20.27 12.86 5.14
C ARG A 362 18.97 12.08 4.98
N TYR A 363 17.90 12.76 4.59
CA TYR A 363 16.58 12.19 4.30
C TYR A 363 16.32 12.15 2.80
N PHE A 364 15.90 10.99 2.31
CA PHE A 364 15.60 10.76 0.89
C PHE A 364 14.22 10.10 0.75
N ASP A 365 13.26 10.86 0.24
CA ASP A 365 12.01 10.32 -0.27
C ASP A 365 12.18 10.10 -1.78
N VAL A 366 12.02 8.87 -2.22
CA VAL A 366 12.25 8.47 -3.63
C VAL A 366 10.96 8.32 -4.42
N ALA A 367 9.85 8.88 -3.94
CA ALA A 367 8.50 8.62 -4.46
C ALA A 367 8.13 7.13 -4.35
N ILE A 368 7.11 6.66 -5.09
CA ILE A 368 6.70 5.25 -5.04
C ILE A 368 7.61 4.42 -5.96
N ALA A 369 8.86 4.23 -5.52
CA ALA A 369 9.92 3.58 -6.28
C ALA A 369 10.77 2.68 -5.36
N GLU A 370 10.20 1.58 -4.90
CA GLU A 370 10.81 0.67 -3.91
C GLU A 370 12.12 0.07 -4.41
N GLN A 371 12.18 -0.34 -5.68
CA GLN A 371 13.38 -0.88 -6.33
C GLN A 371 14.51 0.14 -6.29
N HIS A 372 14.21 1.40 -6.66
CA HIS A 372 15.18 2.50 -6.61
C HIS A 372 15.63 2.78 -5.17
N ALA A 373 14.74 2.73 -4.18
CA ALA A 373 15.09 2.93 -2.77
C ALA A 373 16.18 1.97 -2.31
N VAL A 374 16.05 0.69 -2.66
CA VAL A 374 17.00 -0.36 -2.23
C VAL A 374 18.33 -0.25 -2.98
N THR A 375 18.32 -0.06 -4.30
CA THR A 375 19.57 0.13 -5.07
C THR A 375 20.28 1.44 -4.69
N LEU A 376 19.54 2.52 -4.40
CA LEU A 376 20.10 3.77 -3.88
C LEU A 376 20.82 3.53 -2.55
N ALA A 377 20.20 2.78 -1.63
CA ALA A 377 20.82 2.40 -0.36
C ALA A 377 22.11 1.60 -0.59
N ALA A 378 22.10 0.63 -1.50
CA ALA A 378 23.28 -0.15 -1.86
C ALA A 378 24.43 0.76 -2.35
N GLY A 379 24.12 1.68 -3.28
CA GLY A 379 25.12 2.65 -3.76
C GLY A 379 25.67 3.56 -2.68
N GLN A 380 24.84 4.01 -1.72
CA GLN A 380 25.27 4.80 -0.58
C GLN A 380 26.19 4.00 0.37
N ALA A 381 25.85 2.74 0.63
CA ALA A 381 26.66 1.83 1.45
C ALA A 381 28.05 1.60 0.83
N CYS A 382 28.15 1.47 -0.49
CA CYS A 382 29.43 1.38 -1.21
C CYS A 382 30.35 2.58 -0.99
N GLN A 383 29.82 3.74 -0.60
CA GLN A 383 30.57 4.95 -0.26
C GLN A 383 30.78 5.15 1.25
N GLY A 384 30.52 4.11 2.06
CA GLY A 384 30.73 4.11 3.50
C GLY A 384 29.63 4.79 4.31
N ALA A 385 28.49 5.13 3.71
CA ALA A 385 27.30 5.52 4.44
C ALA A 385 26.63 4.29 5.08
N LYS A 386 25.75 4.53 6.06
CA LYS A 386 24.92 3.51 6.72
C LYS A 386 23.44 3.80 6.48
N PRO A 387 22.91 3.41 5.33
CA PRO A 387 21.53 3.69 4.97
C PRO A 387 20.55 2.83 5.75
N VAL A 388 19.45 3.46 6.16
CA VAL A 388 18.27 2.84 6.77
C VAL A 388 17.11 2.99 5.79
N VAL A 389 16.62 1.87 5.25
CA VAL A 389 15.44 1.83 4.37
C VAL A 389 14.22 1.57 5.23
N ALA A 390 13.39 2.62 5.42
CA ALA A 390 12.12 2.53 6.13
C ALA A 390 10.99 2.25 5.14
N ILE A 391 10.50 1.02 5.15
CA ILE A 391 9.56 0.51 4.16
C ILE A 391 8.55 -0.44 4.82
N TYR A 392 7.33 -0.52 4.27
CA TYR A 392 6.38 -1.53 4.74
C TYR A 392 6.79 -2.93 4.26
N SER A 393 6.55 -3.93 5.09
CA SER A 393 6.87 -5.34 4.78
C SER A 393 6.32 -5.77 3.42
N THR A 394 5.03 -5.48 3.13
CA THR A 394 4.40 -5.81 1.85
C THR A 394 5.05 -5.09 0.65
N PHE A 395 5.52 -3.85 0.82
CA PHE A 395 6.10 -3.07 -0.28
C PHE A 395 7.55 -3.47 -0.59
N LEU A 396 8.28 -4.03 0.38
CA LEU A 396 9.62 -4.57 0.13
C LEU A 396 9.59 -5.73 -0.88
N GLN A 397 8.46 -6.43 -1.04
CA GLN A 397 8.30 -7.47 -2.07
C GLN A 397 8.64 -6.96 -3.48
N ARG A 398 8.36 -5.66 -3.79
CA ARG A 398 8.67 -5.06 -5.09
C ARG A 398 10.16 -4.85 -5.33
N ALA A 399 10.96 -4.79 -4.27
CA ALA A 399 12.41 -4.60 -4.32
C ALA A 399 13.18 -5.86 -3.90
N TYR A 400 12.57 -7.04 -4.06
CA TYR A 400 13.15 -8.30 -3.62
C TYR A 400 14.42 -8.67 -4.40
N ASP A 401 14.42 -8.46 -5.72
CA ASP A 401 15.62 -8.64 -6.54
C ASP A 401 16.76 -7.72 -6.09
N GLN A 402 16.48 -6.43 -5.88
CA GLN A 402 17.49 -5.46 -5.46
C GLN A 402 18.04 -5.75 -4.07
N LEU A 403 17.20 -6.28 -3.18
CA LEU A 403 17.66 -6.74 -1.86
C LEU A 403 18.64 -7.92 -1.99
N ILE A 404 18.33 -8.89 -2.85
CA ILE A 404 19.20 -10.05 -3.09
C ILE A 404 20.46 -9.64 -3.82
N HIS A 405 20.32 -9.04 -5.01
CA HIS A 405 21.40 -8.81 -5.95
C HIS A 405 22.27 -7.61 -5.56
N ASP A 406 21.63 -6.46 -5.23
CA ASP A 406 22.39 -5.23 -5.02
C ASP A 406 22.91 -5.10 -3.59
N VAL A 407 22.21 -5.70 -2.60
CA VAL A 407 22.58 -5.56 -1.19
C VAL A 407 23.19 -6.85 -0.63
N ALA A 408 22.43 -7.95 -0.58
CA ALA A 408 22.85 -9.14 0.18
C ALA A 408 24.00 -9.90 -0.49
N LEU A 409 24.00 -10.02 -1.82
CA LEU A 409 25.09 -10.65 -2.58
C LEU A 409 26.43 -9.95 -2.35
N GLN A 410 26.41 -8.64 -2.22
CA GLN A 410 27.58 -7.79 -1.99
C GLN A 410 27.89 -7.59 -0.49
N ASN A 411 27.08 -8.17 0.40
CA ASN A 411 27.16 -8.02 1.86
C ASN A 411 27.23 -6.57 2.31
N LEU A 412 26.42 -5.69 1.72
CA LEU A 412 26.43 -4.26 2.01
C LEU A 412 25.71 -3.94 3.33
N ASP A 413 26.21 -2.96 4.04
CA ASP A 413 25.70 -2.51 5.32
C ASP A 413 24.45 -1.64 5.14
N VAL A 414 23.30 -2.29 5.01
CA VAL A 414 21.97 -1.68 4.83
C VAL A 414 21.02 -2.24 5.87
N LEU A 415 20.39 -1.35 6.66
CA LEU A 415 19.36 -1.71 7.62
C LEU A 415 17.96 -1.50 6.99
N PHE A 416 17.17 -2.56 6.96
CA PHE A 416 15.76 -2.53 6.56
C PHE A 416 14.87 -2.45 7.80
N ALA A 417 14.21 -1.31 8.01
CA ALA A 417 13.19 -1.13 9.04
C ALA A 417 11.82 -1.45 8.43
N LEU A 418 11.32 -2.68 8.69
CA LEU A 418 10.12 -3.23 8.07
C LEU A 418 8.91 -2.98 8.97
N ASP A 419 8.18 -1.93 8.68
CA ASP A 419 6.91 -1.62 9.35
C ASP A 419 5.75 -2.41 8.74
N ARG A 420 4.63 -2.54 9.45
CA ARG A 420 3.42 -3.28 9.03
C ARG A 420 3.69 -4.76 8.72
N ALA A 421 4.54 -5.37 9.49
CA ALA A 421 4.78 -6.80 9.41
C ALA A 421 3.59 -7.59 10.02
N GLY A 422 3.30 -8.77 9.46
CA GLY A 422 2.13 -9.57 9.85
C GLY A 422 0.81 -9.01 9.32
N LEU A 423 -0.28 -9.30 10.02
CA LEU A 423 -1.61 -8.84 9.65
C LEU A 423 -1.78 -7.35 9.97
N VAL A 424 -2.23 -6.58 8.98
CA VAL A 424 -2.40 -5.11 9.12
C VAL A 424 -3.83 -4.68 9.41
N GLY A 425 -4.78 -5.63 9.33
CA GLY A 425 -6.18 -5.38 9.65
C GLY A 425 -6.99 -4.84 8.46
N PRO A 426 -7.54 -3.60 8.54
CA PRO A 426 -8.57 -3.11 7.62
C PRO A 426 -8.18 -3.01 6.14
N ASP A 427 -6.89 -2.93 5.81
CA ASP A 427 -6.41 -2.84 4.42
C ASP A 427 -6.26 -4.22 3.74
N GLY A 428 -6.42 -5.30 4.53
CA GLY A 428 -6.54 -6.66 4.04
C GLY A 428 -5.27 -7.26 3.44
N PRO A 429 -5.41 -8.28 2.60
CA PRO A 429 -4.31 -9.11 2.11
C PRO A 429 -3.25 -8.34 1.30
N THR A 430 -3.65 -7.26 0.62
CA THR A 430 -2.75 -6.46 -0.21
C THR A 430 -1.70 -5.70 0.60
N HIS A 431 -1.98 -5.43 1.88
CA HIS A 431 -1.10 -4.67 2.76
C HIS A 431 -0.50 -5.51 3.90
N ALA A 432 -0.89 -6.78 4.03
CA ALA A 432 -0.36 -7.69 5.04
C ALA A 432 1.10 -8.08 4.75
N GLY A 433 1.95 -7.98 5.78
CA GLY A 433 3.35 -8.40 5.75
C GLY A 433 3.51 -9.86 6.17
N SER A 434 2.81 -10.76 5.47
CA SER A 434 2.67 -12.17 5.86
C SER A 434 3.80 -13.08 5.40
N PHE A 435 4.75 -12.58 4.60
CA PHE A 435 5.71 -13.42 3.89
C PHE A 435 7.18 -13.08 4.16
N ASP A 436 7.45 -12.02 4.91
CA ASP A 436 8.80 -11.46 5.05
C ASP A 436 9.81 -12.41 5.72
N TYR A 437 9.44 -13.18 6.74
CA TYR A 437 10.33 -14.23 7.27
C TYR A 437 10.70 -15.22 6.19
N SER A 438 9.71 -15.69 5.43
CA SER A 438 9.90 -16.74 4.43
C SER A 438 10.82 -16.30 3.30
N TYR A 439 10.58 -15.13 2.69
CA TYR A 439 11.38 -14.68 1.55
C TYR A 439 12.74 -14.09 1.96
N LEU A 440 12.90 -13.59 3.20
CA LEU A 440 14.19 -13.08 3.69
C LEU A 440 15.10 -14.20 4.20
N ARG A 441 14.54 -15.25 4.82
CA ARG A 441 15.31 -16.32 5.46
C ARG A 441 16.22 -17.08 4.49
N CYS A 442 15.79 -17.27 3.26
CA CYS A 442 16.57 -17.99 2.25
C CYS A 442 17.78 -17.20 1.72
N ILE A 443 17.85 -15.87 1.97
CA ILE A 443 18.90 -15.02 1.43
C ILE A 443 20.17 -15.15 2.30
N PRO A 444 21.36 -15.49 1.72
CA PRO A 444 22.62 -15.45 2.45
C PRO A 444 22.94 -14.05 3.03
N ASN A 445 23.77 -13.98 4.03
CA ASN A 445 24.24 -12.78 4.73
C ASN A 445 23.18 -11.98 5.51
N MET A 446 21.89 -12.20 5.27
CA MET A 446 20.81 -11.47 5.96
C MET A 446 20.75 -11.82 7.44
N VAL A 447 20.70 -10.79 8.31
CA VAL A 447 20.26 -10.89 9.70
C VAL A 447 18.81 -10.45 9.79
N ILE A 448 17.94 -11.28 10.42
CA ILE A 448 16.49 -11.04 10.49
C ILE A 448 16.06 -11.05 11.95
N MET A 449 15.56 -9.92 12.42
CA MET A 449 15.17 -9.67 13.81
C MET A 449 13.68 -9.34 13.92
N ALA A 450 13.05 -9.83 15.00
CA ALA A 450 11.64 -9.64 15.28
C ALA A 450 11.44 -9.29 16.76
N PRO A 451 11.25 -8.02 17.11
CA PRO A 451 11.13 -7.58 18.49
C PRO A 451 9.79 -8.04 19.11
N ALA A 452 9.85 -8.50 20.34
CA ALA A 452 8.69 -8.89 21.13
C ALA A 452 7.93 -7.70 21.73
N ASP A 453 8.62 -6.58 21.91
CA ASP A 453 8.08 -5.37 22.53
C ASP A 453 8.78 -4.09 22.02
N GLU A 454 8.31 -2.94 22.50
CA GLU A 454 8.77 -1.62 22.08
C GLU A 454 10.25 -1.38 22.43
N ASN A 455 10.69 -1.85 23.61
CA ASN A 455 12.09 -1.68 24.01
C ASN A 455 13.01 -2.56 23.16
N GLU A 456 12.62 -3.81 22.96
CA GLU A 456 13.38 -4.75 22.12
C GLU A 456 13.47 -4.25 20.67
N CYS A 457 12.42 -3.57 20.16
CA CYS A 457 12.45 -2.92 18.85
C CYS A 457 13.59 -1.89 18.76
N ARG A 458 13.69 -1.00 19.75
CA ARG A 458 14.77 0.00 19.80
C ARG A 458 16.16 -0.64 19.85
N GLN A 459 16.32 -1.70 20.67
CA GLN A 459 17.61 -2.39 20.81
C GLN A 459 17.98 -3.18 19.55
N MET A 460 17.01 -3.79 18.88
CA MET A 460 17.21 -4.50 17.61
C MET A 460 17.55 -3.57 16.44
N LEU A 461 16.92 -2.38 16.37
CA LEU A 461 17.28 -1.35 15.39
C LEU A 461 18.75 -0.92 15.58
N TYR A 462 19.16 -0.73 16.83
CA TYR A 462 20.56 -0.46 17.13
C TYR A 462 21.48 -1.64 16.77
N THR A 463 21.08 -2.85 17.10
CA THR A 463 21.83 -4.09 16.78
C THR A 463 22.04 -4.23 15.28
N GLY A 464 20.97 -4.05 14.49
CA GLY A 464 21.04 -4.11 13.03
C GLY A 464 21.88 -3.01 12.42
N TYR A 465 21.86 -1.80 13.01
CA TYR A 465 22.70 -0.69 12.59
C TYR A 465 24.20 -0.90 12.89
N GLN A 466 24.51 -1.63 13.98
CA GLN A 466 25.90 -1.97 14.34
C GLN A 466 26.44 -3.17 13.56
N HIS A 467 25.55 -3.97 12.96
CA HIS A 467 25.96 -5.12 12.16
C HIS A 467 26.65 -4.68 10.86
N GLU A 468 27.75 -5.33 10.50
CA GLU A 468 28.45 -5.10 9.23
C GLU A 468 27.91 -6.06 8.16
N GLY A 469 26.87 -5.65 7.48
CA GLY A 469 26.13 -6.40 6.47
C GLY A 469 24.63 -6.11 6.50
N PRO A 470 23.84 -6.78 5.64
CA PRO A 470 22.42 -6.53 5.53
C PRO A 470 21.66 -7.06 6.75
N ALA A 471 20.83 -6.19 7.35
CA ALA A 471 19.98 -6.54 8.48
C ALA A 471 18.55 -6.03 8.30
N SER A 472 17.58 -6.76 8.86
CA SER A 472 16.20 -6.33 8.93
C SER A 472 15.66 -6.40 10.36
N VAL A 473 14.86 -5.40 10.73
CA VAL A 473 14.05 -5.39 11.94
C VAL A 473 12.59 -5.27 11.51
N ARG A 474 11.82 -6.27 11.83
CA ARG A 474 10.45 -6.46 11.37
C ARG A 474 9.48 -6.28 12.54
N TYR A 475 8.58 -5.28 12.49
CA TYR A 475 7.65 -4.96 13.57
C TYR A 475 6.23 -4.69 13.05
N PRO A 476 5.19 -4.98 13.87
CA PRO A 476 3.80 -4.86 13.45
C PRO A 476 3.31 -3.41 13.44
N ARG A 477 2.17 -3.19 12.81
CA ARG A 477 1.42 -1.94 12.92
C ARG A 477 0.88 -1.75 14.34
N GLY A 478 0.99 -0.52 14.88
CA GLY A 478 0.37 -0.13 16.14
C GLY A 478 1.29 -0.29 17.33
N LYS A 479 0.70 -0.63 18.48
CA LYS A 479 1.39 -0.72 19.78
C LYS A 479 1.79 -2.14 20.10
N GLY A 480 2.84 -2.28 20.90
CA GLY A 480 3.20 -3.54 21.50
C GLY A 480 2.55 -3.74 22.89
N PRO A 481 3.09 -4.65 23.71
CA PRO A 481 2.57 -4.96 25.04
C PRO A 481 2.74 -3.82 26.08
N GLY A 482 3.38 -2.71 25.73
CA GLY A 482 3.55 -1.55 26.61
C GLY A 482 4.84 -1.58 27.44
N ALA A 483 5.92 -2.15 26.91
CA ALA A 483 7.23 -2.13 27.56
C ALA A 483 7.79 -0.70 27.63
N ALA A 484 8.42 -0.36 28.76
CA ALA A 484 9.13 0.89 28.90
C ALA A 484 10.35 0.92 27.97
N VAL A 485 10.42 1.95 27.11
CA VAL A 485 11.53 2.09 26.15
C VAL A 485 12.69 2.80 26.81
N GLU A 486 13.82 2.13 26.93
CA GLU A 486 15.07 2.68 27.45
C GLU A 486 15.68 3.68 26.46
N GLN A 487 16.22 4.78 26.98
CA GLN A 487 16.95 5.74 26.14
C GLN A 487 18.29 5.18 25.63
N ALA A 488 18.96 4.38 26.47
CA ALA A 488 20.20 3.71 26.09
C ALA A 488 19.98 2.74 24.92
N MET A 489 20.93 2.72 24.00
CA MET A 489 20.95 1.79 22.88
C MET A 489 22.01 0.73 23.15
N THR A 490 21.59 -0.51 23.33
CA THR A 490 22.46 -1.65 23.63
C THR A 490 22.30 -2.72 22.55
N ALA A 491 23.40 -3.15 21.94
CA ALA A 491 23.36 -4.22 20.96
C ALA A 491 23.04 -5.55 21.64
N LEU A 492 22.06 -6.25 21.07
CA LEU A 492 21.74 -7.61 21.49
C LEU A 492 22.74 -8.60 20.87
N PRO A 493 23.15 -9.65 21.60
CA PRO A 493 23.98 -10.70 21.03
C PRO A 493 23.28 -11.38 19.84
N LEU A 494 23.90 -11.37 18.67
CA LEU A 494 23.33 -11.94 17.45
C LEU A 494 23.03 -13.45 17.64
N GLY A 495 21.84 -13.85 17.20
CA GLY A 495 21.39 -15.23 17.28
C GLY A 495 21.18 -15.74 18.70
N LYS A 496 20.94 -14.87 19.69
CA LYS A 496 20.66 -15.27 21.07
C LYS A 496 19.20 -15.00 21.44
N ALA A 497 18.55 -16.09 21.82
CA ALA A 497 17.18 -16.10 22.32
C ALA A 497 17.13 -15.85 23.83
N GLU A 498 15.92 -15.66 24.37
CA GLU A 498 15.68 -15.43 25.79
C GLU A 498 14.50 -16.27 26.29
N ILE A 499 14.69 -17.03 27.39
CA ILE A 499 13.60 -17.74 28.02
C ILE A 499 12.74 -16.74 28.80
N ARG A 500 11.46 -16.64 28.42
CA ARG A 500 10.47 -15.75 29.06
C ARG A 500 9.62 -16.45 30.13
N HIS A 501 9.52 -17.76 30.06
CA HIS A 501 8.83 -18.59 31.05
C HIS A 501 9.47 -19.97 31.10
N HIS A 502 9.71 -20.48 32.29
CA HIS A 502 10.17 -21.85 32.50
C HIS A 502 8.97 -22.77 32.75
N GLY A 503 8.99 -23.91 32.12
CA GLY A 503 8.01 -24.98 32.28
C GLY A 503 8.64 -26.32 31.89
N ASP A 504 7.83 -27.34 31.76
CA ASP A 504 8.27 -28.70 31.49
C ASP A 504 7.67 -29.20 30.16
N ARG A 505 8.25 -30.26 29.61
CA ARG A 505 7.78 -31.08 28.47
C ARG A 505 7.56 -30.36 27.15
N ILE A 506 7.01 -29.14 27.15
CA ILE A 506 6.68 -28.40 25.92
C ILE A 506 7.55 -27.13 25.83
N ALA A 507 8.27 -26.97 24.72
CA ALA A 507 9.04 -25.75 24.42
C ALA A 507 8.33 -24.93 23.33
N ILE A 508 7.81 -23.76 23.67
CA ILE A 508 7.18 -22.82 22.73
C ILE A 508 8.23 -21.79 22.29
N LEU A 509 8.58 -21.81 21.02
CA LEU A 509 9.51 -20.90 20.38
C LEU A 509 8.70 -19.81 19.63
N ALA A 510 8.72 -18.58 20.11
CA ALA A 510 7.91 -17.50 19.56
C ALA A 510 8.76 -16.34 19.02
N TRP A 511 8.27 -15.66 17.99
CA TRP A 511 8.91 -14.50 17.37
C TRP A 511 8.02 -13.27 17.36
N GLY A 512 8.63 -12.13 17.65
CA GLY A 512 8.00 -10.83 17.48
C GLY A 512 6.71 -10.67 18.31
N SER A 513 5.67 -10.16 17.68
CA SER A 513 4.34 -9.94 18.29
C SER A 513 3.71 -11.20 18.91
N MET A 514 4.15 -12.39 18.51
CA MET A 514 3.62 -13.64 19.03
C MET A 514 4.22 -14.07 20.36
N VAL A 515 5.24 -13.40 20.86
CA VAL A 515 5.86 -13.72 22.17
C VAL A 515 4.88 -13.49 23.32
N ALA A 516 4.16 -12.38 23.33
CA ALA A 516 3.23 -12.06 24.42
C ALA A 516 2.07 -13.08 24.53
N PRO A 517 1.32 -13.40 23.46
CA PRO A 517 0.30 -14.45 23.52
C PRO A 517 0.88 -15.84 23.81
N ALA A 518 2.09 -16.16 23.30
CA ALA A 518 2.77 -17.43 23.62
C ALA A 518 3.12 -17.55 25.12
N VAL A 519 3.58 -16.48 25.77
CA VAL A 519 3.83 -16.45 27.23
C VAL A 519 2.54 -16.68 28.02
N ALA A 520 1.44 -16.07 27.60
CA ALA A 520 0.15 -16.27 28.26
C ALA A 520 -0.35 -17.73 28.11
N ALA A 521 -0.23 -18.30 26.91
CA ALA A 521 -0.58 -19.70 26.64
C ALA A 521 0.36 -20.67 27.38
N GLY A 522 1.67 -20.40 27.37
CA GLY A 522 2.67 -21.24 28.06
C GLY A 522 2.45 -21.34 29.57
N LYS A 523 2.02 -20.22 30.22
CA LYS A 523 1.65 -20.22 31.63
C LYS A 523 0.44 -21.12 31.92
N GLN A 524 -0.54 -21.18 31.01
CA GLN A 524 -1.70 -22.07 31.17
C GLN A 524 -1.34 -23.54 30.99
N LEU A 525 -0.37 -23.82 30.12
CA LEU A 525 0.06 -25.19 29.75
C LEU A 525 1.23 -25.70 30.58
N GLY A 526 1.85 -24.88 31.43
CA GLY A 526 3.10 -25.22 32.13
C GLY A 526 4.27 -25.41 31.17
N ALA A 527 4.29 -24.75 30.02
CA ALA A 527 5.28 -24.89 28.97
C ALA A 527 6.42 -23.87 29.12
N THR A 528 7.64 -24.25 28.73
CA THR A 528 8.75 -23.29 28.54
C THR A 528 8.44 -22.40 27.34
N VAL A 529 8.61 -21.07 27.49
CA VAL A 529 8.42 -20.11 26.40
C VAL A 529 9.69 -19.32 26.15
N VAL A 530 10.09 -19.31 24.89
CA VAL A 530 11.31 -18.65 24.42
C VAL A 530 10.95 -17.53 23.45
N ASN A 531 11.43 -16.32 23.72
CA ASN A 531 11.54 -15.26 22.74
C ASN A 531 12.77 -15.51 21.87
N MET A 532 12.55 -15.94 20.65
CA MET A 532 13.64 -16.32 19.74
C MET A 532 14.41 -15.11 19.21
N ARG A 533 13.80 -13.91 19.20
CA ARG A 533 14.41 -12.66 18.75
C ARG A 533 14.83 -12.65 17.28
N PHE A 534 15.59 -13.65 16.88
CA PHE A 534 16.19 -13.78 15.55
C PHE A 534 15.52 -14.91 14.77
N VAL A 535 15.06 -14.61 13.57
CA VAL A 535 14.67 -15.63 12.58
C VAL A 535 15.94 -16.20 11.93
N LYS A 536 16.95 -15.33 11.76
CA LYS A 536 18.27 -15.68 11.23
C LYS A 536 19.33 -14.72 11.81
N PRO A 537 20.42 -15.26 12.41
CA PRO A 537 20.63 -16.68 12.73
C PRO A 537 19.77 -17.17 13.90
N LEU A 538 19.45 -18.46 13.93
CA LEU A 538 18.77 -19.09 15.06
C LEU A 538 19.72 -19.29 16.25
N ASP A 539 19.17 -19.33 17.48
CA ASP A 539 19.92 -19.82 18.65
C ASP A 539 19.95 -21.36 18.67
N GLU A 540 20.82 -21.92 17.85
CA GLU A 540 21.00 -23.38 17.73
C GLU A 540 21.36 -24.03 19.06
N GLN A 541 22.15 -23.34 19.91
CA GLN A 541 22.59 -23.88 21.21
C GLN A 541 21.41 -24.05 22.17
N LEU A 542 20.51 -23.03 22.21
CA LEU A 542 19.33 -23.13 23.05
C LEU A 542 18.36 -24.19 22.53
N ILE A 543 18.16 -24.31 21.23
CA ILE A 543 17.30 -25.34 20.63
C ILE A 543 17.84 -26.74 20.99
N LEU A 544 19.17 -26.97 20.93
CA LEU A 544 19.79 -28.23 21.35
C LEU A 544 19.56 -28.53 22.84
N ALA A 545 19.71 -27.51 23.70
CA ALA A 545 19.48 -27.69 25.15
C ALA A 545 18.01 -28.04 25.45
N LEU A 546 17.07 -27.40 24.76
CA LEU A 546 15.64 -27.68 24.89
C LEU A 546 15.30 -29.07 24.35
N ALA A 547 15.91 -29.53 23.27
CA ALA A 547 15.69 -30.86 22.71
C ALA A 547 16.15 -31.98 23.65
N ALA A 548 17.05 -31.69 24.57
CA ALA A 548 17.51 -32.65 25.58
C ALA A 548 16.58 -32.75 26.82
N SER A 549 15.64 -31.79 26.98
CA SER A 549 14.82 -31.65 28.18
C SER A 549 13.32 -31.55 27.94
N HIS A 550 12.89 -31.38 26.69
CA HIS A 550 11.48 -31.20 26.33
C HIS A 550 11.04 -32.24 25.30
N ASP A 551 9.80 -32.70 25.41
CA ASP A 551 9.23 -33.75 24.55
C ASP A 551 8.70 -33.19 23.22
N VAL A 552 8.22 -31.97 23.23
CA VAL A 552 7.51 -31.32 22.10
C VAL A 552 8.00 -29.90 21.87
N PHE A 553 8.22 -29.55 20.62
CA PHE A 553 8.44 -28.19 20.19
C PHE A 553 7.17 -27.59 19.58
N VAL A 554 6.92 -26.34 19.88
CA VAL A 554 5.87 -25.53 19.25
C VAL A 554 6.51 -24.26 18.74
N THR A 555 6.30 -23.91 17.48
CA THR A 555 6.75 -22.62 16.94
C THR A 555 5.55 -21.72 16.71
N VAL A 556 5.66 -20.41 17.07
CA VAL A 556 4.59 -19.44 16.93
C VAL A 556 5.10 -18.19 16.22
N GLU A 557 4.56 -17.92 15.04
CA GLU A 557 4.98 -16.80 14.19
C GLU A 557 3.79 -16.12 13.50
N GLU A 558 3.83 -14.78 13.38
CA GLU A 558 2.86 -14.03 12.58
C GLU A 558 3.38 -13.87 11.14
N ASN A 559 3.56 -15.01 10.49
CA ASN A 559 4.03 -15.20 9.13
C ASN A 559 3.43 -16.50 8.59
N VAL A 560 3.41 -16.71 7.28
CA VAL A 560 3.04 -18.01 6.72
C VAL A 560 3.99 -19.09 7.22
N ILE A 561 3.45 -20.27 7.51
CA ILE A 561 4.25 -21.39 8.03
C ILE A 561 5.31 -21.84 7.01
N ALA A 562 4.94 -21.84 5.73
CA ALA A 562 5.80 -22.28 4.65
C ALA A 562 7.06 -21.39 4.53
N GLY A 563 8.22 -21.98 4.75
CA GLY A 563 9.51 -21.28 4.70
C GLY A 563 9.76 -20.29 5.83
N GLY A 564 8.86 -20.15 6.81
CA GLY A 564 8.96 -19.23 7.93
C GLY A 564 9.97 -19.63 9.00
N ALA A 565 9.88 -19.00 10.17
CA ALA A 565 10.79 -19.25 11.29
C ALA A 565 10.64 -20.66 11.87
N GLY A 566 9.40 -21.18 11.94
CA GLY A 566 9.15 -22.56 12.34
C GLY A 566 9.78 -23.57 11.39
N SER A 567 9.73 -23.30 10.08
CA SER A 567 10.42 -24.13 9.09
C SER A 567 11.94 -24.18 9.32
N ALA A 568 12.56 -23.06 9.77
CA ALA A 568 13.98 -23.05 10.10
C ALA A 568 14.32 -23.96 11.29
N VAL A 569 13.44 -24.04 12.29
CA VAL A 569 13.59 -24.97 13.43
C VAL A 569 13.47 -26.40 12.94
N ASN A 570 12.50 -26.71 12.07
CA ASN A 570 12.34 -28.06 11.49
C ASN A 570 13.60 -28.46 10.71
N ASP A 571 14.12 -27.60 9.82
CA ASP A 571 15.34 -27.83 9.03
C ASP A 571 16.54 -28.10 9.96
N PHE A 572 16.69 -27.33 11.03
CA PHE A 572 17.77 -27.47 12.00
C PHE A 572 17.68 -28.80 12.76
N LEU A 573 16.52 -29.13 13.32
CA LEU A 573 16.31 -30.39 14.05
C LEU A 573 16.58 -31.62 13.16
N GLN A 574 16.07 -31.56 11.90
CA GLN A 574 16.28 -32.63 10.94
C GLN A 574 17.77 -32.80 10.55
N ALA A 575 18.45 -31.67 10.29
CA ALA A 575 19.90 -31.69 9.97
C ALA A 575 20.74 -32.28 11.10
N ARG A 576 20.32 -32.10 12.35
CA ARG A 576 20.95 -32.65 13.56
C ARG A 576 20.46 -34.07 13.92
N ARG A 577 19.50 -34.63 13.14
CA ARG A 577 18.86 -35.94 13.40
C ARG A 577 18.17 -36.01 14.77
N LEU A 578 17.60 -34.90 15.23
CA LEU A 578 16.82 -34.81 16.45
C LEU A 578 15.36 -35.12 16.12
N LEU A 579 14.84 -36.23 16.64
CA LEU A 579 13.47 -36.68 16.42
C LEU A 579 12.58 -36.11 17.51
N ALA A 580 12.23 -34.82 17.40
CA ALA A 580 11.26 -34.17 18.27
C ALA A 580 9.99 -33.85 17.49
N PRO A 581 8.79 -34.13 18.02
CA PRO A 581 7.55 -33.64 17.44
C PRO A 581 7.54 -32.12 17.42
N VAL A 582 7.19 -31.51 16.27
CA VAL A 582 7.12 -30.06 16.11
C VAL A 582 5.75 -29.65 15.60
N LEU A 583 5.05 -28.79 16.34
CA LEU A 583 3.85 -28.11 15.89
C LEU A 583 4.21 -26.70 15.40
N ASN A 584 3.98 -26.42 14.13
CA ASN A 584 4.14 -25.06 13.60
C ASN A 584 2.79 -24.30 13.64
N ILE A 585 2.74 -23.20 14.36
CA ILE A 585 1.61 -22.29 14.46
C ILE A 585 1.99 -20.98 13.77
N GLY A 586 1.25 -20.62 12.72
CA GLY A 586 1.46 -19.42 11.91
C GLY A 586 0.24 -19.15 11.04
N LEU A 587 0.38 -18.19 10.13
CA LEU A 587 -0.65 -17.87 9.16
C LEU A 587 -0.89 -19.05 8.21
N PRO A 588 -2.17 -19.29 7.82
CA PRO A 588 -2.54 -20.37 6.92
C PRO A 588 -1.99 -20.14 5.50
N ASP A 589 -2.01 -21.24 4.69
CA ASP A 589 -1.73 -21.17 3.25
C ASP A 589 -2.91 -20.61 2.47
N SER A 590 -3.34 -19.39 2.86
CA SER A 590 -4.41 -18.62 2.21
C SER A 590 -4.24 -17.14 2.52
N PHE A 591 -4.71 -16.28 1.61
CA PHE A 591 -4.75 -14.85 1.89
C PHE A 591 -5.82 -14.54 2.94
N VAL A 592 -5.41 -13.90 4.04
CA VAL A 592 -6.32 -13.50 5.12
C VAL A 592 -7.03 -12.20 4.74
N GLU A 593 -8.34 -12.19 4.82
CA GLU A 593 -9.19 -11.04 4.48
C GLU A 593 -8.93 -9.81 5.38
N GLN A 594 -9.65 -8.72 5.10
CA GLN A 594 -9.64 -7.51 5.93
C GLN A 594 -10.52 -7.70 7.19
N GLY A 595 -10.17 -6.97 8.25
CA GLY A 595 -10.93 -6.96 9.53
C GLY A 595 -10.14 -6.26 10.62
N ALA A 596 -10.61 -6.32 11.87
CA ALA A 596 -9.79 -5.91 12.99
C ALA A 596 -8.64 -6.91 13.17
N ARG A 597 -7.42 -6.42 13.45
CA ARG A 597 -6.24 -7.29 13.54
C ARG A 597 -6.40 -8.42 14.55
N GLU A 598 -7.01 -8.11 15.69
CA GLU A 598 -7.27 -9.07 16.77
C GLU A 598 -8.24 -10.18 16.33
N GLU A 599 -9.29 -9.83 15.58
CA GLU A 599 -10.24 -10.80 15.01
C GLU A 599 -9.53 -11.71 14.00
N LEU A 600 -8.67 -11.15 13.15
CA LEU A 600 -7.92 -11.92 12.14
C LEU A 600 -6.90 -12.87 12.80
N LEU A 601 -6.23 -12.42 13.86
CA LEU A 601 -5.33 -13.29 14.63
C LEU A 601 -6.09 -14.45 15.28
N ALA A 602 -7.26 -14.19 15.87
CA ALA A 602 -8.11 -15.24 16.46
C ALA A 602 -8.59 -16.24 15.40
N LEU A 603 -9.01 -15.76 14.21
CA LEU A 603 -9.38 -16.63 13.08
C LEU A 603 -8.24 -17.53 12.62
N CYS A 604 -7.00 -17.05 12.70
CA CYS A 604 -5.81 -17.81 12.37
C CYS A 604 -5.33 -18.71 13.53
N GLY A 605 -6.00 -18.69 14.71
CA GLY A 605 -5.58 -19.41 15.91
C GLY A 605 -4.24 -18.92 16.48
N LEU A 606 -3.99 -17.60 16.34
CA LEU A 606 -2.78 -16.92 16.82
C LEU A 606 -3.04 -16.07 18.07
N ASP A 607 -4.28 -16.07 18.58
CA ASP A 607 -4.60 -15.56 19.91
C ASP A 607 -4.25 -16.58 21.00
N VAL A 608 -4.33 -16.19 22.26
CA VAL A 608 -3.96 -17.03 23.40
C VAL A 608 -4.72 -18.36 23.41
N GLN A 609 -6.06 -18.30 23.20
CA GLN A 609 -6.89 -19.51 23.24
C GLN A 609 -6.60 -20.43 22.04
N GLY A 610 -6.46 -19.89 20.84
CA GLY A 610 -6.11 -20.67 19.65
C GLY A 610 -4.76 -21.38 19.78
N ILE A 611 -3.75 -20.72 20.37
CA ILE A 611 -2.45 -21.35 20.67
C ILE A 611 -2.62 -22.51 21.66
N VAL A 612 -3.36 -22.31 22.76
CA VAL A 612 -3.64 -23.35 23.77
C VAL A 612 -4.34 -24.54 23.14
N ASP A 613 -5.42 -24.32 22.40
CA ASP A 613 -6.25 -25.38 21.80
C ASP A 613 -5.45 -26.22 20.78
N ARG A 614 -4.65 -25.56 19.94
CA ARG A 614 -3.80 -26.25 18.95
C ARG A 614 -2.71 -27.08 19.61
N ILE A 615 -2.09 -26.59 20.67
CA ILE A 615 -1.09 -27.34 21.43
C ILE A 615 -1.75 -28.53 22.16
N ALA A 616 -2.88 -28.32 22.82
CA ALA A 616 -3.61 -29.39 23.50
C ALA A 616 -4.03 -30.51 22.53
N ALA A 617 -4.56 -30.13 21.36
CA ALA A 617 -4.94 -31.10 20.32
C ALA A 617 -3.75 -31.87 19.74
N PHE A 618 -2.57 -31.24 19.63
CA PHE A 618 -1.36 -31.90 19.14
C PHE A 618 -0.74 -32.86 20.15
N CYS A 619 -0.89 -32.57 21.44
CA CYS A 619 -0.34 -33.38 22.53
C CYS A 619 -1.29 -34.51 23.03
N ALA A 620 -2.57 -34.50 22.59
CA ALA A 620 -3.54 -35.55 22.90
C ALA A 620 -3.30 -36.83 22.11
#